data_22c5f9f56f64c7d0a9e256764c74a496
#
_entry.id   22c5f9f56f64c7d0a9e256764c74a496
#
_cell.length_a   1.000
_cell.length_b   1.000
_cell.length_c   1.000
_cell.angle_alpha   90.00
_cell.angle_beta   90.00
_cell.angle_gamma   90.00
#
_symmetry.space_group_name_H-M   'P 1'
#
loop_
_entity.id
_entity.type
_entity.pdbx_description
1 polymer ?
#
loop_
_entity_poly.entity_id
_entity_poly.type
_entity_poly.pdbx_seq_one_letter_code
_entity_poly.pdbx_strand_id
1 'polypeptide(L)'
;MADRIGKPISQRQLRVGEMIKQSLSMIFIKNEAKIPNLETNMITVTEVKMSQDLKIAKAYVMPLGGKDEDEIINKLKEYSFLIRKVLSQKVFVKFLPKLLFRKDESFEYA
;
A
#
# COMPACT_ATOMS: atom_id res chain seq x y z
N MET A 1 9.61 8.80 18.65
CA MET A 1 8.49 7.96 18.39
C MET A 1 7.18 8.60 18.65
N ALA A 2 6.53 8.96 17.61
CA ALA A 2 5.25 9.63 17.72
C ALA A 2 4.20 8.76 18.43
N ASP A 3 4.24 7.46 18.19
CA ASP A 3 3.28 6.56 18.79
C ASP A 3 3.46 6.36 20.28
N ARG A 4 4.61 6.72 20.83
CA ARG A 4 4.77 6.76 22.26
C ARG A 4 3.96 7.87 22.89
N ILE A 5 3.88 8.95 22.16
CA ILE A 5 3.16 10.13 22.63
C ILE A 5 1.71 10.00 22.19
N GLY A 6 1.49 9.43 21.02
CA GLY A 6 0.18 9.18 20.51
C GLY A 6 -0.40 7.89 21.05
N LYS A 7 -1.54 7.53 20.54
CA LYS A 7 -2.23 6.32 20.95
C LYS A 7 -1.60 5.09 20.30
N PRO A 8 -1.56 3.97 21.01
CA PRO A 8 -1.08 2.74 20.41
C PRO A 8 -1.97 2.31 19.26
N ILE A 9 -1.40 1.54 18.33
CA ILE A 9 -2.12 1.03 17.18
C ILE A 9 -3.18 0.04 17.68
N SER A 10 -4.41 0.23 17.26
CA SER A 10 -5.51 -0.62 17.68
C SER A 10 -5.54 -1.92 16.88
N GLN A 11 -6.22 -2.93 17.44
CA GLN A 11 -6.43 -4.19 16.73
C GLN A 11 -7.17 -3.97 15.42
N ARG A 12 -8.10 -3.02 15.42
CA ARG A 12 -8.85 -2.70 14.21
C ARG A 12 -7.95 -2.14 13.12
N GLN A 13 -7.03 -1.24 13.49
CA GLN A 13 -6.05 -0.72 12.54
C GLN A 13 -5.20 -1.84 11.95
N LEU A 14 -4.73 -2.75 12.80
CA LEU A 14 -3.91 -3.87 12.35
C LEU A 14 -4.68 -4.79 11.42
N ARG A 15 -5.92 -5.10 11.76
CA ARG A 15 -6.75 -5.99 10.96
C ARG A 15 -7.05 -5.40 9.59
N VAL A 16 -7.46 -4.15 9.55
CA VAL A 16 -7.78 -3.48 8.28
C VAL A 16 -6.52 -3.34 7.44
N GLY A 17 -5.41 -2.97 8.08
CA GLY A 17 -4.14 -2.86 7.38
C GLY A 17 -3.71 -4.17 6.75
N GLU A 18 -3.84 -5.28 7.48
CA GLU A 18 -3.47 -6.59 6.96
C GLU A 18 -4.38 -7.02 5.81
N MET A 19 -5.67 -6.75 5.95
CA MET A 19 -6.63 -7.06 4.88
C MET A 19 -6.29 -6.29 3.60
N ILE A 20 -5.99 -5.01 3.73
CA ILE A 20 -5.64 -4.20 2.57
C ILE A 20 -4.31 -4.64 1.98
N LYS A 21 -3.34 -4.97 2.83
CA LYS A 21 -2.04 -5.46 2.36
C LYS A 21 -2.20 -6.71 1.50
N GLN A 22 -2.98 -7.67 1.98
CA GLN A 22 -3.19 -8.91 1.24
C GLN A 22 -3.89 -8.65 -0.09
N SER A 23 -4.89 -7.79 -0.09
CA SER A 23 -5.60 -7.46 -1.32
C SER A 23 -4.72 -6.71 -2.32
N LEU A 24 -3.95 -5.74 -1.84
CA LEU A 24 -3.01 -5.02 -2.70
C LEU A 24 -1.96 -5.95 -3.28
N SER A 25 -1.45 -6.87 -2.46
CA SER A 25 -0.45 -7.82 -2.94
C SER A 25 -1.00 -8.66 -4.10
N MET A 26 -2.23 -9.11 -3.99
CA MET A 26 -2.84 -9.88 -5.06
C MET A 26 -3.09 -9.03 -6.29
N ILE A 27 -3.54 -7.80 -6.11
CA ILE A 27 -3.75 -6.87 -7.23
C ILE A 27 -2.44 -6.67 -7.99
N PHE A 28 -1.34 -6.50 -7.26
CA PHE A 28 -0.04 -6.28 -7.88
C PHE A 28 0.48 -7.54 -8.56
N ILE A 29 0.38 -8.68 -7.89
CA ILE A 29 0.85 -9.95 -8.46
C ILE A 29 0.14 -10.25 -9.78
N LYS A 30 -1.16 -10.02 -9.83
CA LYS A 30 -1.97 -10.29 -11.01
C LYS A 30 -2.05 -9.11 -11.97
N ASN A 31 -1.41 -8.01 -11.64
CA ASN A 31 -1.44 -6.78 -12.44
C ASN A 31 -2.86 -6.37 -12.80
N GLU A 32 -3.75 -6.44 -11.83
CA GLU A 32 -5.18 -6.19 -12.07
C GLU A 32 -5.52 -4.71 -12.28
N ALA A 33 -4.68 -3.81 -11.77
CA ALA A 33 -4.92 -2.38 -11.97
C ALA A 33 -4.55 -1.91 -13.37
N LYS A 34 -3.71 -2.68 -14.07
CA LYS A 34 -3.31 -2.40 -15.44
C LYS A 34 -2.78 -0.98 -15.64
N ILE A 35 -1.84 -0.62 -14.79
CA ILE A 35 -1.20 0.69 -14.88
C ILE A 35 -0.32 0.72 -16.13
N PRO A 36 -0.45 1.77 -16.98
CA PRO A 36 0.34 1.84 -18.20
C PRO A 36 1.84 1.80 -17.94
N ASN A 37 2.55 0.96 -18.67
CA ASN A 37 4.00 0.85 -18.63
C ASN A 37 4.56 0.52 -17.25
N LEU A 38 3.80 -0.21 -16.45
CA LEU A 38 4.25 -0.64 -15.14
C LEU A 38 3.81 -2.07 -14.89
N GLU A 39 4.78 -2.94 -14.65
CA GLU A 39 4.49 -4.33 -14.27
C GLU A 39 4.50 -4.41 -12.76
N THR A 40 3.31 -4.40 -12.17
CA THR A 40 3.20 -4.37 -10.72
C THR A 40 3.59 -5.69 -10.06
N ASN A 41 3.67 -6.77 -10.83
CA ASN A 41 4.12 -8.05 -10.28
C ASN A 41 5.58 -8.00 -9.80
N MET A 42 6.32 -6.96 -10.19
CA MET A 42 7.69 -6.74 -9.73
C MET A 42 7.76 -5.84 -8.50
N ILE A 43 6.64 -5.55 -7.90
CA ILE A 43 6.56 -4.66 -6.73
C ILE A 43 5.97 -5.44 -5.57
N THR A 44 6.71 -5.48 -4.45
CA THR A 44 6.24 -6.14 -3.24
C THR A 44 5.61 -5.13 -2.32
N VAL A 45 4.40 -5.42 -1.85
CA VAL A 45 3.78 -4.63 -0.77
C VAL A 45 4.28 -5.21 0.54
N THR A 46 5.11 -4.46 1.24
CA THR A 46 5.77 -4.98 2.44
C THR A 46 4.94 -4.72 3.70
N GLU A 47 4.18 -3.64 3.72
CA GLU A 47 3.40 -3.30 4.90
C GLU A 47 2.32 -2.28 4.54
N VAL A 48 1.18 -2.34 5.22
CA VAL A 48 0.16 -1.30 5.14
C VAL A 48 -0.15 -0.84 6.56
N LYS A 49 0.05 0.45 6.81
CA LYS A 49 -0.25 1.07 8.11
C LYS A 49 -1.46 1.97 7.97
N MET A 50 -2.47 1.72 8.79
CA MET A 50 -3.69 2.50 8.77
C MET A 50 -3.60 3.69 9.72
N SER A 51 -4.20 4.80 9.33
CA SER A 51 -4.42 5.90 10.26
C SER A 51 -5.44 5.48 11.32
N GLN A 52 -5.45 6.21 12.43
CA GLN A 52 -6.31 5.87 13.57
C GLN A 52 -7.80 5.87 13.17
N ASP A 53 -8.20 6.80 12.29
CA ASP A 53 -9.58 6.89 11.83
C ASP A 53 -9.87 6.00 10.63
N LEU A 54 -8.91 5.19 10.20
CA LEU A 54 -9.01 4.26 9.08
C LEU A 54 -9.26 4.94 7.73
N LYS A 55 -8.99 6.24 7.64
CA LYS A 55 -9.22 6.96 6.38
C LYS A 55 -8.02 6.96 5.45
N ILE A 56 -6.84 6.67 5.97
CA ILE A 56 -5.61 6.66 5.19
C ILE A 56 -4.90 5.34 5.39
N ALA A 57 -4.49 4.73 4.29
CA ALA A 57 -3.68 3.52 4.27
C ALA A 57 -2.33 3.87 3.66
N LYS A 58 -1.27 3.84 4.45
CA LYS A 58 0.09 3.99 3.95
C LYS A 58 0.59 2.63 3.51
N ALA A 59 0.80 2.47 2.22
CA ALA A 59 1.26 1.22 1.65
C ALA A 59 2.75 1.35 1.35
N TYR A 60 3.55 0.56 2.04
CA TYR A 60 5.00 0.52 1.83
C TYR A 60 5.29 -0.52 0.78
N VAL A 61 6.06 -0.14 -0.22
CA VAL A 61 6.35 -1.01 -1.36
C VAL A 61 7.85 -1.03 -1.63
N MET A 62 8.29 -2.14 -2.21
CA MET A 62 9.67 -2.33 -2.57
C MET A 62 9.72 -2.95 -3.96
N PRO A 63 10.14 -2.19 -4.98
CA PRO A 63 10.33 -2.75 -6.32
C PRO A 63 11.50 -3.74 -6.33
N LEU A 64 11.32 -4.84 -7.04
CA LEU A 64 12.40 -5.80 -7.20
C LEU A 64 13.51 -5.19 -8.03
N GLY A 65 14.76 -5.45 -7.62
CA GLY A 65 15.91 -4.91 -8.32
C GLY A 65 16.35 -3.55 -7.85
N GLY A 66 15.50 -2.84 -7.13
CA GLY A 66 15.86 -1.56 -6.50
C GLY A 66 16.14 -0.43 -7.46
N LYS A 67 15.77 -0.56 -8.73
CA LYS A 67 15.96 0.51 -9.71
C LYS A 67 14.70 1.32 -9.86
N ASP A 68 14.87 2.61 -10.12
CA ASP A 68 13.78 3.51 -10.46
C ASP A 68 12.68 3.55 -9.41
N GLU A 69 13.06 3.40 -8.14
CA GLU A 69 12.09 3.34 -7.05
C GLU A 69 11.20 4.57 -7.00
N ASP A 70 11.81 5.75 -7.13
CA ASP A 70 11.04 7.00 -7.05
C ASP A 70 10.08 7.13 -8.22
N GLU A 71 10.50 6.73 -9.40
CA GLU A 71 9.64 6.76 -10.57
C GLU A 71 8.47 5.81 -10.42
N ILE A 72 8.73 4.61 -9.89
CA ILE A 72 7.68 3.63 -9.66
C ILE A 72 6.69 4.15 -8.61
N ILE A 73 7.18 4.71 -7.52
CA ILE A 73 6.32 5.30 -6.50
C ILE A 73 5.45 6.40 -7.09
N ASN A 74 6.03 7.25 -7.92
CA ASN A 74 5.28 8.33 -8.56
C ASN A 74 4.18 7.78 -9.47
N LYS A 75 4.46 6.71 -10.19
CA LYS A 75 3.44 6.07 -11.01
C LYS A 75 2.32 5.47 -10.17
N LEU A 76 2.65 4.83 -9.06
CA LEU A 76 1.64 4.30 -8.16
C LEU A 76 0.76 5.40 -7.61
N LYS A 77 1.35 6.56 -7.29
CA LYS A 77 0.58 7.71 -6.82
C LYS A 77 -0.32 8.25 -7.93
N GLU A 78 0.23 8.39 -9.11
CA GLU A 78 -0.53 8.92 -10.24
C GLU A 78 -1.72 8.05 -10.61
N TYR A 79 -1.54 6.73 -10.56
CA TYR A 79 -2.57 5.78 -10.94
C TYR A 79 -3.24 5.12 -9.76
N SER A 80 -3.15 5.73 -8.57
CA SER A 80 -3.76 5.15 -7.38
C SER A 80 -5.26 4.97 -7.53
N PHE A 81 -5.91 5.79 -8.37
CA PHE A 81 -7.35 5.66 -8.60
C PHE A 81 -7.70 4.33 -9.27
N LEU A 82 -6.82 3.81 -10.14
CA LEU A 82 -7.03 2.50 -10.75
C LEU A 82 -6.89 1.39 -9.72
N ILE A 83 -5.90 1.52 -8.85
CA ILE A 83 -5.67 0.54 -7.78
C ILE A 83 -6.85 0.54 -6.82
N ARG A 84 -7.33 1.73 -6.42
CA ARG A 84 -8.47 1.83 -5.52
C ARG A 84 -9.74 1.24 -6.13
N LYS A 85 -9.92 1.41 -7.42
CA LYS A 85 -11.08 0.85 -8.09
C LYS A 85 -11.11 -0.67 -7.96
N VAL A 86 -9.98 -1.33 -8.22
CA VAL A 86 -9.91 -2.79 -8.08
C VAL A 86 -10.03 -3.18 -6.61
N LEU A 87 -9.36 -2.44 -5.72
CA LEU A 87 -9.40 -2.72 -4.29
C LEU A 87 -10.82 -2.66 -3.76
N SER A 88 -11.63 -1.71 -4.23
CA SER A 88 -13.01 -1.58 -3.78
C SER A 88 -13.86 -2.81 -4.07
N GLN A 89 -13.44 -3.61 -5.05
CA GLN A 89 -14.15 -4.83 -5.42
C GLN A 89 -13.72 -6.02 -4.58
N LYS A 90 -12.63 -5.87 -3.81
CA LYS A 90 -12.05 -6.99 -3.08
C LYS A 90 -12.19 -6.88 -1.57
N VAL A 91 -12.40 -5.69 -1.03
CA VAL A 91 -12.47 -5.49 0.40
C VAL A 91 -13.84 -4.96 0.80
N PHE A 92 -14.30 -5.41 1.97
CA PHE A 92 -15.57 -4.99 2.52
C PHE A 92 -15.30 -4.05 3.68
N VAL A 93 -15.21 -2.76 3.36
CA VAL A 93 -15.02 -1.72 4.37
C VAL A 93 -16.10 -0.66 4.15
N LYS A 94 -16.48 0.00 5.24
CA LYS A 94 -17.51 1.03 5.16
C LYS A 94 -17.07 2.17 4.25
N PHE A 95 -15.81 2.57 4.39
CA PHE A 95 -15.21 3.61 3.55
C PHE A 95 -13.87 3.11 3.06
N LEU A 96 -13.63 3.21 1.77
CA LEU A 96 -12.34 2.84 1.21
C LEU A 96 -11.33 3.93 1.58
N PRO A 97 -10.20 3.56 2.20
CA PRO A 97 -9.22 4.56 2.60
C PRO A 97 -8.49 5.14 1.40
N LYS A 98 -7.93 6.33 1.60
CA LYS A 98 -7.00 6.89 0.65
C LYS A 98 -5.70 6.11 0.72
N LEU A 99 -5.13 5.77 -0.44
CA LEU A 99 -3.86 5.06 -0.49
C LEU A 99 -2.71 6.05 -0.62
N LEU A 100 -1.72 5.93 0.25
CA LEU A 100 -0.48 6.67 0.16
C LEU A 100 0.65 5.67 -0.02
N PHE A 101 1.31 5.72 -1.16
CA PHE A 101 2.41 4.81 -1.45
C PHE A 101 3.72 5.40 -0.99
N ARG A 102 4.50 4.60 -0.27
CA ARG A 102 5.80 4.97 0.26
C ARG A 102 6.81 3.89 -0.07
N LYS A 103 8.05 4.30 -0.27
CA LYS A 103 9.14 3.36 -0.43
C LYS A 103 9.44 2.71 0.93
N ASP A 104 9.60 1.40 0.94
CA ASP A 104 10.02 0.71 2.16
C ASP A 104 11.53 0.79 2.25
N GLU A 105 12.02 1.54 3.23
CA GLU A 105 13.44 1.77 3.42
C GLU A 105 14.06 0.86 4.48
N SER A 106 13.26 -0.05 5.04
CA SER A 106 13.74 -0.90 6.13
C SER A 106 14.84 -1.86 5.70
N PHE A 107 14.99 -2.11 4.40
CA PHE A 107 16.00 -3.02 3.87
C PHE A 107 17.27 -2.33 3.42
N GLU A 108 17.36 -1.02 3.56
CA GLU A 108 18.52 -0.28 3.06
C GLU A 108 19.79 -0.56 3.84
N TYR A 109 19.66 -1.03 5.05
CA TYR A 109 20.81 -1.26 5.93
C TYR A 109 21.13 -2.73 6.12
N ALA A 110 20.55 -3.57 5.34
CA ALA A 110 20.77 -5.01 5.45
C ALA A 110 22.16 -5.42 4.95
#